data_0295de541c92109805bcde446eb6f670
#
_entry.id   0295de541c92109805bcde446eb6f670
#
_cell.length_a   1.000
_cell.length_b   1.000
_cell.length_c   1.000
_cell.angle_alpha   90.00
_cell.angle_beta   90.00
_cell.angle_gamma   90.00
#
_symmetry.space_group_name_H-M   'P 1'
#
loop_
_entity.id
_entity.type
_entity.pdbx_description
1 polymer ?
#
loop_
_entity_poly.entity_id
_entity_poly.type
_entity_poly.pdbx_seq_one_letter_code
_entity_poly.pdbx_strand_id
1 'polypeptide(L)'
;MSLLSLPRHIRDDIYRRVLVVAHPLFLFQDTGSGVVETFAPGRPVRWLALIYTNRQVHDEASAVLYGMNRFTLVDTTRRQVDLLQSFLNCIGSVNAGLLSHLCINFPVAENINGQPGDIKLREDGFRSLKLLQDRCINLKTLETFVHNENSRGLKASHDDSQFIREALSQINAQFKLISSLSRIIVRFYDGSPAPSLMELMKDFGWVIFLGDKGQ
;
A
#
# COMPACT_ATOMS: atom_id res chain seq x y z
N MET A 1 -18.67 23.84 -26.39
CA MET A 1 -17.23 23.63 -26.18
C MET A 1 -17.01 22.19 -25.68
N SER A 2 -16.03 21.47 -26.24
CA SER A 2 -15.66 20.12 -25.77
C SER A 2 -14.59 20.25 -24.69
N LEU A 3 -14.56 19.32 -23.73
CA LEU A 3 -13.48 19.20 -22.73
C LEU A 3 -12.10 19.14 -23.40
N LEU A 4 -12.00 18.44 -24.52
CA LEU A 4 -10.74 18.27 -25.26
C LEU A 4 -10.26 19.53 -25.98
N SER A 5 -11.11 20.54 -26.17
CA SER A 5 -10.70 21.84 -26.73
C SER A 5 -10.02 22.76 -25.70
N LEU A 6 -10.06 22.37 -24.41
CA LEU A 6 -9.38 23.12 -23.36
C LEU A 6 -7.87 22.81 -23.34
N PRO A 7 -7.02 23.76 -22.93
CA PRO A 7 -5.61 23.53 -22.69
C PRO A 7 -5.38 22.40 -21.66
N ARG A 8 -4.29 21.65 -21.79
CA ARG A 8 -3.97 20.49 -20.94
C ARG A 8 -4.03 20.83 -19.43
N HIS A 9 -3.44 21.93 -19.01
CA HIS A 9 -3.41 22.32 -17.60
C HIS A 9 -4.82 22.55 -17.01
N ILE A 10 -5.76 23.06 -17.82
CA ILE A 10 -7.16 23.23 -17.39
C ILE A 10 -7.85 21.87 -17.25
N ARG A 11 -7.60 20.95 -18.20
CA ARG A 11 -8.11 19.57 -18.08
C ARG A 11 -7.57 18.87 -16.86
N ASP A 12 -6.28 19.03 -16.56
CA ASP A 12 -5.65 18.44 -15.36
C ASP A 12 -6.26 19.00 -14.08
N ASP A 13 -6.60 20.29 -14.02
CA ASP A 13 -7.29 20.88 -12.87
C ASP A 13 -8.70 20.29 -12.69
N ILE A 14 -9.44 20.11 -13.79
CA ILE A 14 -10.74 19.45 -13.78
C ILE A 14 -10.61 18.01 -13.29
N TYR A 15 -9.64 17.23 -13.80
CA TYR A 15 -9.41 15.83 -13.37
C TYR A 15 -9.09 15.76 -11.87
N ARG A 16 -8.23 16.66 -11.37
CA ARG A 16 -7.90 16.71 -9.93
C ARG A 16 -9.13 16.98 -9.07
N ARG A 17 -9.97 17.95 -9.44
CA ARG A 17 -11.19 18.28 -8.70
C ARG A 17 -12.18 17.12 -8.67
N VAL A 18 -12.28 16.37 -9.76
CA VAL A 18 -13.21 15.25 -9.88
C VAL A 18 -12.67 13.98 -9.26
N LEU A 19 -11.41 13.64 -9.48
CA LEU A 19 -10.85 12.31 -9.22
C LEU A 19 -9.98 12.23 -7.96
N VAL A 20 -9.41 13.33 -7.47
CA VAL A 20 -8.63 13.30 -6.24
C VAL A 20 -9.55 13.39 -5.04
N VAL A 21 -9.37 12.47 -4.09
CA VAL A 21 -10.16 12.39 -2.86
C VAL A 21 -9.29 12.67 -1.64
N ALA A 22 -9.87 13.28 -0.62
CA ALA A 22 -9.17 13.57 0.63
C ALA A 22 -8.89 12.31 1.47
N HIS A 23 -9.73 11.30 1.32
CA HIS A 23 -9.64 10.03 2.05
C HIS A 23 -9.03 8.93 1.17
N PRO A 24 -8.52 7.83 1.76
CA PRO A 24 -8.08 6.69 0.98
C PRO A 24 -9.21 6.10 0.14
N LEU A 25 -8.86 5.56 -1.01
CA LEU A 25 -9.70 4.65 -1.78
C LEU A 25 -9.52 3.25 -1.20
N PHE A 26 -10.57 2.70 -0.61
CA PHE A 26 -10.53 1.39 0.01
C PHE A 26 -10.85 0.31 -1.01
N LEU A 27 -9.94 -0.66 -1.13
CA LEU A 27 -10.08 -1.80 -2.03
C LEU A 27 -10.42 -3.05 -1.22
N PHE A 28 -11.43 -3.76 -1.63
CA PHE A 28 -11.83 -5.02 -1.02
C PHE A 28 -12.36 -6.01 -2.06
N GLN A 29 -12.48 -7.25 -1.66
CA GLN A 29 -12.96 -8.32 -2.50
C GLN A 29 -13.76 -9.28 -1.62
N ASP A 30 -15.00 -9.52 -1.99
CA ASP A 30 -15.84 -10.48 -1.28
C ASP A 30 -15.31 -11.89 -1.45
N THR A 31 -15.52 -12.71 -0.43
CA THR A 31 -15.12 -14.12 -0.43
C THR A 31 -15.79 -14.86 -1.57
N GLY A 32 -14.97 -15.39 -2.49
CA GLY A 32 -15.45 -16.12 -3.68
C GLY A 32 -15.77 -15.23 -4.89
N SER A 33 -15.69 -13.91 -4.77
CA SER A 33 -15.79 -12.99 -5.91
C SER A 33 -14.41 -12.80 -6.55
N GLY A 34 -14.36 -12.81 -7.90
CA GLY A 34 -13.17 -12.37 -8.64
C GLY A 34 -13.09 -10.85 -8.83
N VAL A 35 -14.11 -10.12 -8.36
CA VAL A 35 -14.24 -8.68 -8.59
C VAL A 35 -13.66 -7.90 -7.43
N VAL A 36 -12.76 -6.96 -7.73
CA VAL A 36 -12.26 -5.98 -6.76
C VAL A 36 -13.22 -4.79 -6.74
N GLU A 37 -13.71 -4.50 -5.57
CA GLU A 37 -14.58 -3.35 -5.33
C GLU A 37 -13.79 -2.19 -4.73
N THR A 38 -14.25 -0.96 -5.02
CA THR A 38 -13.63 0.27 -4.53
C THR A 38 -14.66 1.09 -3.77
N PHE A 39 -14.37 1.40 -2.52
CA PHE A 39 -15.16 2.33 -1.72
C PHE A 39 -14.44 3.68 -1.61
N ALA A 40 -15.12 4.74 -2.03
CA ALA A 40 -14.68 6.13 -1.98
C ALA A 40 -15.66 6.95 -1.13
N PRO A 41 -15.35 7.23 0.15
CA PRO A 41 -16.26 7.99 1.01
C PRO A 41 -16.64 9.34 0.40
N GLY A 42 -17.93 9.69 0.47
CA GLY A 42 -18.43 10.99 0.02
C GLY A 42 -18.46 11.21 -1.50
N ARG A 43 -18.13 10.20 -2.31
CA ARG A 43 -18.20 10.30 -3.78
C ARG A 43 -19.52 9.71 -4.34
N PRO A 44 -20.10 10.33 -5.37
CA PRO A 44 -21.27 9.78 -6.04
C PRO A 44 -20.91 8.49 -6.80
N VAL A 45 -21.89 7.59 -7.00
CA VAL A 45 -21.69 6.27 -7.63
C VAL A 45 -20.98 6.33 -8.98
N ARG A 46 -21.14 7.40 -9.76
CA ARG A 46 -20.56 7.56 -11.09
C ARG A 46 -19.38 8.52 -11.17
N TRP A 47 -18.69 8.77 -10.07
CA TRP A 47 -17.57 9.72 -10.06
C TRP A 47 -16.41 9.33 -11.00
N LEU A 48 -16.26 8.05 -11.32
CA LEU A 48 -15.29 7.55 -12.30
C LEU A 48 -15.77 7.62 -13.76
N ALA A 49 -17.01 8.06 -14.03
CA ALA A 49 -17.55 8.06 -15.39
C ALA A 49 -16.68 8.83 -16.40
N LEU A 50 -15.94 9.83 -15.92
CA LEU A 50 -15.02 10.63 -16.75
C LEU A 50 -13.95 9.75 -17.43
N ILE A 51 -13.45 8.72 -16.75
CA ILE A 51 -12.40 7.81 -17.27
C ILE A 51 -12.91 7.00 -18.47
N TYR A 52 -14.23 6.79 -18.58
CA TYR A 52 -14.83 5.97 -19.63
C TYR A 52 -15.34 6.77 -20.84
N THR A 53 -15.01 8.06 -20.97
CA THR A 53 -15.55 8.92 -22.04
C THR A 53 -14.85 8.74 -23.38
N ASN A 54 -13.53 8.77 -23.41
CA ASN A 54 -12.72 8.54 -24.61
C ASN A 54 -11.26 8.23 -24.20
N ARG A 55 -10.47 7.75 -25.16
CA ARG A 55 -9.09 7.29 -24.90
C ARG A 55 -8.20 8.40 -24.31
N GLN A 56 -8.21 9.61 -24.88
CA GLN A 56 -7.35 10.69 -24.38
C GLN A 56 -7.71 11.08 -22.95
N VAL A 57 -9.01 11.24 -22.64
CA VAL A 57 -9.46 11.52 -21.28
C VAL A 57 -9.14 10.35 -20.35
N HIS A 58 -9.29 9.10 -20.82
CA HIS A 58 -8.89 7.92 -20.07
C HIS A 58 -7.43 8.00 -19.63
N ASP A 59 -6.52 8.21 -20.56
CA ASP A 59 -5.07 8.23 -20.27
C ASP A 59 -4.70 9.39 -19.34
N GLU A 60 -5.24 10.58 -19.59
CA GLU A 60 -5.00 11.78 -18.79
C GLU A 60 -5.59 11.67 -17.36
N ALA A 61 -6.84 11.24 -17.27
CA ALA A 61 -7.56 11.12 -16.01
C ALA A 61 -7.04 9.95 -15.14
N SER A 62 -6.64 8.84 -15.77
CA SER A 62 -6.01 7.72 -15.09
C SER A 62 -4.69 8.11 -14.43
N ALA A 63 -3.88 8.93 -15.10
CA ALA A 63 -2.65 9.45 -14.51
C ALA A 63 -2.92 10.26 -13.23
N VAL A 64 -4.01 11.02 -13.18
CA VAL A 64 -4.43 11.74 -11.98
C VAL A 64 -5.00 10.79 -10.93
N LEU A 65 -5.89 9.86 -11.32
CA LEU A 65 -6.52 8.93 -10.39
C LEU A 65 -5.48 8.06 -9.65
N TYR A 66 -4.61 7.39 -10.40
CA TYR A 66 -3.64 6.45 -9.83
C TYR A 66 -2.39 7.16 -9.28
N GLY A 67 -2.02 8.28 -9.85
CA GLY A 67 -0.83 9.04 -9.44
C GLY A 67 -1.04 9.96 -8.24
N MET A 68 -2.27 10.31 -7.88
CA MET A 68 -2.53 11.31 -6.84
C MET A 68 -3.36 10.81 -5.66
N ASN A 69 -4.02 9.68 -5.80
CA ASN A 69 -4.80 9.09 -4.70
C ASN A 69 -4.01 8.05 -3.92
N ARG A 70 -4.45 7.82 -2.69
CA ARG A 70 -3.98 6.74 -1.82
C ARG A 70 -4.95 5.56 -1.92
N PHE A 71 -4.43 4.39 -2.23
CA PHE A 71 -5.18 3.14 -2.28
C PHE A 71 -4.86 2.29 -1.06
N THR A 72 -5.88 1.76 -0.40
CA THR A 72 -5.74 0.96 0.82
C THR A 72 -6.43 -0.39 0.63
N LEU A 73 -5.68 -1.48 0.76
CA LEU A 73 -6.23 -2.83 0.72
C LEU A 73 -6.83 -3.19 2.09
N VAL A 74 -8.14 -3.47 2.11
CA VAL A 74 -8.91 -3.73 3.35
C VAL A 74 -9.02 -5.23 3.62
N ASP A 75 -7.94 -5.95 3.53
CA ASP A 75 -7.86 -7.35 3.96
C ASP A 75 -6.68 -7.49 4.92
N THR A 76 -6.96 -7.84 6.17
CA THR A 76 -5.92 -7.99 7.20
C THR A 76 -5.36 -9.41 7.27
N THR A 77 -5.86 -10.32 6.42
CA THR A 77 -5.45 -11.72 6.38
C THR A 77 -4.32 -11.97 5.38
N ARG A 78 -3.85 -13.20 5.32
CA ARG A 78 -2.86 -13.66 4.31
C ARG A 78 -3.37 -13.54 2.87
N ARG A 79 -4.69 -13.41 2.67
CA ARG A 79 -5.32 -13.27 1.36
C ARG A 79 -5.16 -11.88 0.74
N GLN A 80 -4.62 -10.92 1.49
CA GLN A 80 -4.38 -9.58 0.95
C GLN A 80 -3.49 -9.61 -0.31
N VAL A 81 -2.58 -10.56 -0.44
CA VAL A 81 -1.76 -10.72 -1.66
C VAL A 81 -2.62 -11.05 -2.88
N ASP A 82 -3.68 -11.83 -2.72
CA ASP A 82 -4.60 -12.17 -3.81
C ASP A 82 -5.44 -10.97 -4.21
N LEU A 83 -5.90 -10.18 -3.23
CA LEU A 83 -6.56 -8.88 -3.47
C LEU A 83 -5.64 -7.92 -4.23
N LEU A 84 -4.38 -7.79 -3.81
CA LEU A 84 -3.38 -6.97 -4.51
C LEU A 84 -3.19 -7.44 -5.96
N GLN A 85 -3.01 -8.73 -6.17
CA GLN A 85 -2.85 -9.32 -7.50
C GLN A 85 -4.07 -9.05 -8.38
N SER A 86 -5.28 -9.25 -7.84
CA SER A 86 -6.56 -9.00 -8.54
C SER A 86 -6.70 -7.52 -8.90
N PHE A 87 -6.37 -6.61 -7.97
CA PHE A 87 -6.39 -5.17 -8.22
C PHE A 87 -5.44 -4.77 -9.34
N LEU A 88 -4.17 -5.20 -9.26
CA LEU A 88 -3.17 -4.87 -10.28
C LEU A 88 -3.53 -5.45 -11.65
N ASN A 89 -4.17 -6.62 -11.70
CA ASN A 89 -4.67 -7.19 -12.96
C ASN A 89 -5.86 -6.40 -13.52
N CYS A 90 -6.78 -5.97 -12.65
CA CYS A 90 -7.97 -5.20 -13.02
C CYS A 90 -7.60 -3.84 -13.65
N ILE A 91 -6.65 -3.12 -13.05
CA ILE A 91 -6.24 -1.80 -13.57
C ILE A 91 -5.26 -1.89 -14.75
N GLY A 92 -4.63 -3.04 -14.96
CA GLY A 92 -3.66 -3.28 -16.03
C GLY A 92 -2.27 -2.70 -15.75
N SER A 93 -1.29 -3.08 -16.58
CA SER A 93 0.13 -2.73 -16.35
C SER A 93 0.43 -1.23 -16.42
N VAL A 94 -0.23 -0.51 -17.32
CA VAL A 94 -0.02 0.95 -17.48
C VAL A 94 -0.45 1.69 -16.22
N ASN A 95 -1.67 1.42 -15.73
CA ASN A 95 -2.19 2.08 -14.54
C ASN A 95 -1.50 1.63 -13.26
N ALA A 96 -1.11 0.35 -13.16
CA ALA A 96 -0.27 -0.15 -12.07
C ALA A 96 1.06 0.61 -11.97
N GLY A 97 1.66 0.91 -13.13
CA GLY A 97 2.87 1.74 -13.21
C GLY A 97 2.67 3.21 -12.79
N LEU A 98 1.44 3.71 -12.77
CA LEU A 98 1.10 5.08 -12.33
C LEU A 98 0.85 5.19 -10.82
N LEU A 99 0.65 4.07 -10.12
CA LEU A 99 0.40 4.08 -8.66
C LEU A 99 1.55 4.76 -7.92
N SER A 100 1.22 5.77 -7.12
CA SER A 100 2.21 6.53 -6.34
C SER A 100 2.12 6.29 -4.83
N HIS A 101 0.96 5.88 -4.31
CA HIS A 101 0.73 5.66 -2.89
C HIS A 101 -0.19 4.45 -2.67
N LEU A 102 0.35 3.43 -2.04
CA LEU A 102 -0.39 2.21 -1.71
C LEU A 102 -0.23 1.88 -0.22
N CYS A 103 -1.27 1.30 0.35
CA CYS A 103 -1.30 0.84 1.71
C CYS A 103 -1.64 -0.65 1.77
N ILE A 104 -0.78 -1.43 2.44
CA ILE A 104 -0.88 -2.89 2.60
C ILE A 104 -0.62 -3.29 4.06
N ASN A 105 -0.79 -4.56 4.40
CA ASN A 105 -0.35 -5.10 5.69
C ASN A 105 1.18 -5.05 5.83
N PHE A 106 1.65 -4.82 7.05
CA PHE A 106 3.07 -4.92 7.35
C PHE A 106 3.56 -6.36 7.12
N PRO A 107 4.66 -6.57 6.37
CA PRO A 107 5.20 -7.89 6.10
C PRO A 107 5.60 -8.61 7.39
N VAL A 108 5.34 -9.91 7.47
CA VAL A 108 5.71 -10.74 8.61
C VAL A 108 6.95 -11.54 8.28
N ALA A 109 7.91 -11.59 9.20
CA ALA A 109 9.04 -12.49 9.15
C ALA A 109 8.82 -13.68 10.11
N GLU A 110 9.24 -14.85 9.69
CA GLU A 110 9.10 -16.11 10.43
C GLU A 110 10.48 -16.78 10.54
N ASN A 111 10.70 -17.45 11.67
CA ASN A 111 11.88 -18.30 11.84
C ASN A 111 11.57 -19.70 11.29
N ILE A 112 12.35 -20.16 10.32
CA ILE A 112 12.08 -21.42 9.61
C ILE A 112 12.43 -22.66 10.45
N ASN A 113 13.58 -22.64 11.13
CA ASN A 113 14.13 -23.82 11.79
C ASN A 113 14.24 -23.67 13.31
N GLY A 114 13.71 -22.58 13.88
CA GLY A 114 13.88 -22.29 15.30
C GLY A 114 15.32 -21.95 15.70
N GLN A 115 16.24 -21.77 14.74
CA GLN A 115 17.61 -21.37 14.99
C GLN A 115 17.81 -19.86 14.74
N PRO A 116 18.64 -19.19 15.55
CA PRO A 116 19.02 -17.81 15.31
C PRO A 116 19.64 -17.64 13.90
N GLY A 117 19.14 -16.70 13.11
CA GLY A 117 19.66 -16.39 11.78
C GLY A 117 18.85 -16.98 10.61
N ASP A 118 17.98 -17.96 10.83
CA ASP A 118 17.12 -18.55 9.77
C ASP A 118 15.78 -17.81 9.64
N ILE A 119 15.85 -16.52 9.42
CA ILE A 119 14.66 -15.65 9.30
C ILE A 119 14.30 -15.45 7.84
N LYS A 120 13.05 -15.65 7.50
CA LYS A 120 12.50 -15.43 6.16
C LYS A 120 11.20 -14.62 6.23
N LEU A 121 10.97 -13.77 5.22
CA LEU A 121 9.65 -13.18 5.07
C LEU A 121 8.64 -14.27 4.75
N ARG A 122 7.48 -14.17 5.40
CA ARG A 122 6.33 -15.01 5.08
C ARG A 122 5.93 -14.80 3.61
N GLU A 123 5.50 -15.89 2.98
CA GLU A 123 5.28 -15.96 1.54
C GLU A 123 4.32 -14.89 1.01
N ASP A 124 3.23 -14.59 1.73
CA ASP A 124 2.24 -13.56 1.36
C ASP A 124 2.85 -12.15 1.34
N GLY A 125 3.65 -11.80 2.35
CA GLY A 125 4.38 -10.53 2.40
C GLY A 125 5.44 -10.42 1.32
N PHE A 126 6.23 -11.48 1.12
CA PHE A 126 7.24 -11.51 0.08
C PHE A 126 6.63 -11.36 -1.33
N ARG A 127 5.57 -12.12 -1.64
CA ARG A 127 4.86 -12.02 -2.92
C ARG A 127 4.26 -10.62 -3.14
N SER A 128 3.68 -10.00 -2.07
CA SER A 128 3.16 -8.65 -2.17
C SER A 128 4.25 -7.65 -2.56
N LEU A 129 5.40 -7.68 -1.89
CA LEU A 129 6.52 -6.78 -2.19
C LEU A 129 7.09 -7.03 -3.60
N LYS A 130 7.16 -8.29 -4.03
CA LYS A 130 7.58 -8.65 -5.38
C LYS A 130 6.64 -8.10 -6.45
N LEU A 131 5.33 -8.21 -6.25
CA LEU A 131 4.33 -7.62 -7.15
C LEU A 131 4.49 -6.10 -7.27
N LEU A 132 4.74 -5.41 -6.13
CA LEU A 132 4.98 -3.96 -6.14
C LEU A 132 6.26 -3.60 -6.88
N GLN A 133 7.35 -4.34 -6.66
CA GLN A 133 8.62 -4.15 -7.36
C GLN A 133 8.46 -4.30 -8.88
N ASP A 134 7.75 -5.34 -9.33
CA ASP A 134 7.66 -5.68 -10.74
C ASP A 134 6.66 -4.80 -11.51
N ARG A 135 5.63 -4.27 -10.84
CA ARG A 135 4.50 -3.62 -11.51
C ARG A 135 4.28 -2.15 -11.17
N CYS A 136 4.73 -1.67 -9.98
CA CYS A 136 4.44 -0.33 -9.49
C CYS A 136 5.67 0.57 -9.58
N ILE A 137 6.14 0.82 -10.80
CA ILE A 137 7.42 1.52 -11.09
C ILE A 137 7.48 2.99 -10.63
N ASN A 138 6.36 3.61 -10.27
CA ASN A 138 6.27 4.98 -9.74
C ASN A 138 5.78 5.04 -8.30
N LEU A 139 5.79 3.92 -7.56
CA LEU A 139 5.33 3.87 -6.18
C LEU A 139 6.30 4.64 -5.27
N LYS A 140 5.92 5.85 -4.87
CA LYS A 140 6.72 6.75 -4.02
C LYS A 140 6.51 6.52 -2.54
N THR A 141 5.29 6.18 -2.15
CA THR A 141 4.92 5.97 -0.75
C THR A 141 4.30 4.61 -0.56
N LEU A 142 4.91 3.81 0.29
CA LEU A 142 4.33 2.57 0.79
C LEU A 142 3.94 2.78 2.25
N GLU A 143 2.66 2.67 2.53
CA GLU A 143 2.14 2.68 3.88
C GLU A 143 1.84 1.24 4.31
N THR A 144 2.23 0.87 5.51
CA THR A 144 2.01 -0.50 6.00
C THR A 144 1.31 -0.48 7.34
N PHE A 145 0.36 -1.40 7.53
CA PHE A 145 -0.41 -1.54 8.76
C PHE A 145 0.11 -2.66 9.63
N VAL A 146 0.42 -2.34 10.88
CA VAL A 146 0.68 -3.30 11.94
C VAL A 146 -0.59 -3.46 12.77
N HIS A 147 -1.14 -4.68 12.78
CA HIS A 147 -2.31 -5.07 13.56
C HIS A 147 -2.02 -6.38 14.32
N ASN A 148 -2.93 -6.82 15.19
CA ASN A 148 -2.67 -7.92 16.12
C ASN A 148 -2.11 -9.20 15.49
N GLU A 149 -2.55 -9.59 14.31
CA GLU A 149 -2.10 -10.82 13.68
C GLU A 149 -0.68 -10.74 13.11
N ASN A 150 -0.29 -9.58 12.58
CA ASN A 150 1.05 -9.38 12.02
C ASN A 150 2.04 -8.75 13.00
N SER A 151 1.58 -8.37 14.21
CA SER A 151 2.42 -7.79 15.25
C SER A 151 3.06 -8.83 16.19
N ARG A 152 2.70 -10.11 16.09
CA ARG A 152 3.18 -11.14 17.01
C ARG A 152 4.70 -11.22 17.07
N GLY A 153 5.37 -11.17 15.92
CA GLY A 153 6.83 -11.11 15.84
C GLY A 153 7.47 -9.80 16.29
N LEU A 154 6.67 -8.72 16.43
CA LEU A 154 7.13 -7.40 16.88
C LEU A 154 6.85 -7.14 18.37
N LYS A 155 6.05 -8.00 19.03
CA LYS A 155 5.70 -7.94 20.46
C LYS A 155 6.52 -8.91 21.30
N ALA A 156 7.55 -9.53 20.72
CA ALA A 156 8.36 -10.53 21.38
C ALA A 156 9.00 -10.00 22.68
N SER A 157 9.16 -10.91 23.65
CA SER A 157 9.80 -10.67 24.93
C SER A 157 11.26 -10.19 24.77
N HIS A 158 11.85 -9.68 25.85
CA HIS A 158 13.23 -9.14 25.87
C HIS A 158 14.31 -10.05 25.25
N ASP A 159 14.07 -11.36 25.17
CA ASP A 159 15.00 -12.35 24.61
C ASP A 159 15.07 -12.38 23.07
N ASP A 160 14.09 -11.76 22.38
CA ASP A 160 13.99 -11.82 20.91
C ASP A 160 14.50 -10.57 20.18
N SER A 161 15.27 -9.70 20.85
CA SER A 161 15.74 -8.44 20.26
C SER A 161 16.58 -8.64 18.98
N GLN A 162 17.33 -9.74 18.90
CA GLN A 162 18.10 -10.10 17.72
C GLN A 162 17.18 -10.51 16.57
N PHE A 163 16.19 -11.37 16.83
CA PHE A 163 15.21 -11.77 15.82
C PHE A 163 14.50 -10.57 15.21
N ILE A 164 14.03 -9.63 16.04
CA ILE A 164 13.34 -8.41 15.58
C ILE A 164 14.26 -7.57 14.69
N ARG A 165 15.51 -7.38 15.08
CA ARG A 165 16.49 -6.63 14.29
C ARG A 165 16.76 -7.26 12.94
N GLU A 166 16.96 -8.56 12.90
CA GLU A 166 17.18 -9.31 11.66
C GLU A 166 15.94 -9.31 10.77
N ALA A 167 14.75 -9.53 11.34
CA ALA A 167 13.47 -9.48 10.63
C ALA A 167 13.24 -8.11 9.96
N LEU A 168 13.41 -7.02 10.71
CA LEU A 168 13.27 -5.67 10.18
C LEU A 168 14.32 -5.33 9.14
N SER A 169 15.56 -5.83 9.31
CA SER A 169 16.63 -5.66 8.32
C SER A 169 16.27 -6.33 7.00
N GLN A 170 15.72 -7.55 7.03
CA GLN A 170 15.26 -8.25 5.83
C GLN A 170 14.08 -7.55 5.16
N ILE A 171 13.10 -7.08 5.94
CA ILE A 171 11.98 -6.30 5.43
C ILE A 171 12.49 -5.02 4.74
N ASN A 172 13.42 -4.31 5.39
CA ASN A 172 14.02 -3.10 4.84
C ASN A 172 14.78 -3.36 3.54
N ALA A 173 15.48 -4.49 3.45
CA ALA A 173 16.16 -4.90 2.22
C ALA A 173 15.16 -5.11 1.07
N GLN A 174 14.00 -5.73 1.34
CA GLN A 174 12.95 -5.90 0.34
C GLN A 174 12.31 -4.57 -0.07
N PHE A 175 12.05 -3.66 0.85
CA PHE A 175 11.55 -2.31 0.52
C PHE A 175 12.51 -1.55 -0.40
N LYS A 176 13.81 -1.66 -0.17
CA LYS A 176 14.85 -1.02 -1.01
C LYS A 176 14.93 -1.56 -2.44
N LEU A 177 14.39 -2.77 -2.69
CA LEU A 177 14.30 -3.30 -4.06
C LEU A 177 13.23 -2.59 -4.91
N ILE A 178 12.28 -1.89 -4.27
CA ILE A 178 11.31 -1.04 -4.97
C ILE A 178 11.98 0.32 -5.24
N SER A 179 12.63 0.45 -6.39
CA SER A 179 13.55 1.55 -6.71
C SER A 179 12.92 2.95 -6.68
N SER A 180 11.61 3.05 -6.92
CA SER A 180 10.87 4.31 -6.89
C SER A 180 10.44 4.75 -5.48
N LEU A 181 10.58 3.86 -4.48
CA LEU A 181 10.09 4.10 -3.15
C LEU A 181 10.96 5.12 -2.42
N SER A 182 10.38 6.24 -2.03
CA SER A 182 11.05 7.32 -1.30
C SER A 182 10.54 7.50 0.12
N ARG A 183 9.38 6.95 0.44
CA ARG A 183 8.75 7.08 1.76
C ARG A 183 8.10 5.78 2.20
N ILE A 184 8.48 5.31 3.37
CA ILE A 184 7.87 4.16 4.04
C ILE A 184 7.18 4.66 5.30
N ILE A 185 5.91 4.33 5.45
CA ILE A 185 5.08 4.68 6.59
C ILE A 185 4.66 3.40 7.28
N VAL A 186 4.89 3.29 8.58
CA VAL A 186 4.44 2.17 9.40
C VAL A 186 3.41 2.68 10.40
N ARG A 187 2.20 2.17 10.32
CA ARG A 187 1.09 2.58 11.15
C ARG A 187 0.66 1.46 12.08
N PHE A 188 0.72 1.72 13.38
CA PHE A 188 0.29 0.78 14.42
C PHE A 188 -1.15 1.09 14.81
N TYR A 189 -2.04 0.11 14.69
CA TYR A 189 -3.44 0.26 15.11
C TYR A 189 -3.63 -0.13 16.57
N ASP A 190 -2.96 -1.20 17.02
CA ASP A 190 -3.14 -1.75 18.35
C ASP A 190 -1.85 -1.66 19.17
N GLY A 191 -1.90 -0.86 20.22
CA GLY A 191 -0.82 -0.73 21.18
C GLY A 191 0.35 0.14 20.70
N SER A 192 1.25 0.43 21.61
CA SER A 192 2.50 1.12 21.30
C SER A 192 3.61 0.09 21.17
N PRO A 193 4.39 0.09 20.09
CA PRO A 193 5.57 -0.75 19.97
C PRO A 193 6.62 -0.36 21.02
N ALA A 194 7.53 -1.28 21.34
CA ALA A 194 8.65 -0.99 22.24
C ALA A 194 9.47 0.20 21.71
N PRO A 195 9.99 1.08 22.58
CA PRO A 195 10.80 2.23 22.16
C PRO A 195 11.98 1.83 21.28
N SER A 196 12.69 0.75 21.62
CA SER A 196 13.82 0.20 20.85
C SER A 196 13.42 -0.22 19.43
N LEU A 197 12.20 -0.75 19.26
CA LEU A 197 11.66 -1.10 17.94
C LEU A 197 11.39 0.15 17.11
N MET A 198 10.82 1.18 17.73
CA MET A 198 10.56 2.46 17.05
C MET A 198 11.86 3.15 16.61
N GLU A 199 12.90 3.13 17.47
CA GLU A 199 14.21 3.67 17.12
C GLU A 199 14.81 2.95 15.92
N LEU A 200 14.80 1.61 15.93
CA LEU A 200 15.33 0.82 14.83
C LEU A 200 14.59 1.09 13.50
N MET A 201 13.26 1.23 13.53
CA MET A 201 12.50 1.60 12.33
C MET A 201 12.84 3.02 11.84
N LYS A 202 13.06 3.97 12.75
CA LYS A 202 13.51 5.33 12.42
C LYS A 202 14.92 5.34 11.82
N ASP A 203 15.83 4.49 12.31
CA ASP A 203 17.17 4.33 11.74
C ASP A 203 17.14 3.84 10.29
N PHE A 204 16.12 3.05 9.92
CA PHE A 204 15.87 2.69 8.52
C PHE A 204 15.26 3.84 7.70
N GLY A 205 14.93 4.97 8.30
CA GLY A 205 14.28 6.11 7.65
C GLY A 205 12.75 5.96 7.53
N TRP A 206 12.13 5.05 8.30
CA TRP A 206 10.68 4.85 8.26
C TRP A 206 9.95 5.89 9.12
N VAL A 207 8.79 6.31 8.67
CA VAL A 207 7.90 7.22 9.40
C VAL A 207 6.88 6.39 10.17
N ILE A 208 6.81 6.59 11.49
CA ILE A 208 5.95 5.80 12.36
C ILE A 208 4.75 6.63 12.80
N PHE A 209 3.55 6.07 12.65
CA PHE A 209 2.32 6.60 13.23
C PHE A 209 1.74 5.60 14.22
N LEU A 210 1.38 6.09 15.39
CA LEU A 210 0.62 5.34 16.38
C LEU A 210 -0.85 5.68 16.16
N GLY A 211 -1.71 4.67 16.13
CA GLY A 211 -3.15 4.87 16.11
C GLY A 211 -3.57 5.61 17.39
N ASP A 212 -4.46 6.58 17.26
CA ASP A 212 -5.09 7.18 18.41
C ASP A 212 -5.80 6.08 19.20
N LYS A 213 -5.42 5.94 20.47
CA LYS A 213 -6.23 5.18 21.41
C LYS A 213 -7.58 5.91 21.45
N GLY A 214 -8.59 5.33 20.78
CA GLY A 214 -9.92 5.91 20.76
C GLY A 214 -10.32 6.27 22.19
N GLN A 215 -10.52 7.57 22.41
CA GLN A 215 -11.26 8.08 23.55
C GLN A 215 -12.74 7.77 23.36
#